data_7109bd70a685df42ad414c925d99073e
#
_entry.id   7109bd70a685df42ad414c925d99073e
#
_cell.length_a   1.000
_cell.length_b   1.000
_cell.length_c   1.000
_cell.angle_alpha   90.00
_cell.angle_beta   90.00
_cell.angle_gamma   90.00
#
_symmetry.space_group_name_H-M   'P 1'
#
loop_
_entity.id
_entity.type
_entity.pdbx_description
1 polymer ?
#
loop_
_entity_poly.entity_id
_entity_poly.type
_entity_poly.pdbx_seq_one_letter_code
_entity_poly.pdbx_strand_id
1 'polypeptide(L)'
;HVIGGNAMEQIVDGKLTSIGDPSTGLIKMFMGEDNTTLYLGVSTEEGVKLLRYVYSEDTPSVPSKEIKVYTLQENLELQQAISMFQKENPDYYVSLETALSEDSSVTLTDALKTLNTEIMAGKGPDLLVLDGMPIATYEERGILADISDVIQEVDEKEGILDNLQKAYDRDGAVYEFPGRFSIPLVFGPKDQIQQLQTLSGMAQAAKDSAADSSGKRFYVDTTPSMLAETLMDSTYPAWIQKDGTLDEKALREFFQAIKEIYDADDHNGEAAEAEENMVYGTYSHQQMSFIDGTTLQVYGGEGSVAAGNLSSASGYSQLTSSEQAEDGENMGFALWNGQKAGCFSPSMIMGINSKSKNQEDAKEFLKFLYSQKAQEVSMGYGLPVNETVYDSEDYWTTGEGTAVGY
;
A
#
# COMPACT_ATOMS: atom_id res chain seq x y z
N HIS A 1 15.15 -13.72 -22.86
CA HIS A 1 15.97 -14.88 -23.22
C HIS A 1 15.66 -15.31 -24.65
N VAL A 2 16.67 -15.41 -25.52
CA VAL A 2 16.52 -16.01 -26.85
C VAL A 2 17.03 -17.45 -26.78
N ILE A 3 16.23 -18.37 -27.25
CA ILE A 3 16.65 -19.76 -27.46
C ILE A 3 17.21 -19.82 -28.88
N GLY A 4 18.49 -19.66 -29.00
CA GLY A 4 19.23 -19.85 -30.25
C GLY A 4 20.30 -20.90 -30.04
N GLY A 5 20.12 -22.10 -30.57
CA GLY A 5 21.05 -23.19 -30.35
C GLY A 5 21.00 -23.81 -28.93
N ASN A 6 22.15 -24.21 -28.40
CA ASN A 6 22.25 -24.94 -27.12
C ASN A 6 22.49 -24.05 -25.87
N ALA A 7 22.45 -22.73 -26.00
CA ALA A 7 22.64 -21.80 -24.89
C ALA A 7 21.50 -20.78 -24.83
N MET A 8 21.07 -20.47 -23.60
CA MET A 8 20.20 -19.30 -23.37
C MET A 8 21.06 -18.09 -23.16
N GLU A 9 20.86 -17.06 -23.99
CA GLU A 9 21.51 -15.76 -23.87
C GLU A 9 20.46 -14.72 -23.46
N GLN A 10 20.74 -13.94 -22.43
CA GLN A 10 19.90 -12.82 -22.06
C GLN A 10 20.18 -11.66 -23.00
N ILE A 11 19.17 -11.22 -23.76
CA ILE A 11 19.29 -10.13 -24.73
C ILE A 11 18.97 -8.79 -24.07
N VAL A 12 18.01 -8.78 -23.15
CA VAL A 12 17.56 -7.60 -22.42
C VAL A 12 16.99 -8.03 -21.07
N ASP A 13 17.13 -7.18 -20.05
CA ASP A 13 16.38 -7.32 -18.82
C ASP A 13 14.95 -6.80 -19.05
N GLY A 14 13.95 -7.63 -18.79
CA GLY A 14 12.55 -7.23 -18.89
C GLY A 14 12.19 -6.03 -18.01
N LYS A 15 12.89 -5.88 -16.88
CA LYS A 15 12.73 -4.74 -15.97
C LYS A 15 13.10 -3.38 -16.59
N LEU A 16 13.91 -3.38 -17.65
CA LEU A 16 14.27 -2.18 -18.44
C LEU A 16 13.28 -1.88 -19.58
N THR A 17 12.19 -2.60 -19.65
CA THR A 17 11.20 -2.50 -20.72
C THR A 17 9.79 -2.40 -20.14
N SER A 18 8.81 -2.07 -21.01
CA SER A 18 7.39 -2.06 -20.59
C SER A 18 6.86 -3.41 -20.07
N ILE A 19 7.61 -4.51 -20.24
CA ILE A 19 7.23 -5.82 -19.69
C ILE A 19 7.50 -5.91 -18.18
N GLY A 20 8.36 -5.05 -17.67
CA GLY A 20 8.63 -4.93 -16.23
C GLY A 20 7.55 -4.16 -15.46
N ASP A 21 6.60 -3.55 -16.15
CA ASP A 21 5.47 -2.89 -15.56
C ASP A 21 4.42 -3.94 -15.12
N PRO A 22 4.04 -3.98 -13.84
CA PRO A 22 3.06 -4.96 -13.33
C PRO A 22 1.69 -4.87 -14.00
N SER A 23 1.31 -3.69 -14.52
CA SER A 23 0.04 -3.48 -15.26
C SER A 23 0.08 -4.02 -16.70
N THR A 24 1.27 -4.43 -17.19
CA THR A 24 1.44 -4.94 -18.55
C THR A 24 1.37 -6.46 -18.62
N GLY A 25 0.32 -7.00 -19.22
CA GLY A 25 0.15 -8.43 -19.50
C GLY A 25 0.80 -8.83 -20.83
N LEU A 26 1.75 -9.77 -20.85
CA LEU A 26 2.30 -10.32 -22.08
C LEU A 26 1.32 -11.32 -22.72
N ILE A 27 0.78 -10.97 -23.89
CA ILE A 27 -0.12 -11.83 -24.65
C ILE A 27 0.66 -12.79 -25.54
N LYS A 28 1.63 -12.27 -26.31
CA LYS A 28 2.41 -13.04 -27.27
C LYS A 28 3.73 -12.38 -27.60
N MET A 29 4.75 -13.20 -27.85
CA MET A 29 6.08 -12.77 -28.28
C MET A 29 6.50 -13.54 -29.54
N PHE A 30 7.11 -12.86 -30.52
CA PHE A 30 7.70 -13.49 -31.70
C PHE A 30 8.86 -12.67 -32.27
N MET A 31 9.82 -13.37 -32.87
CA MET A 31 10.93 -12.75 -33.55
C MET A 31 10.55 -12.39 -34.98
N GLY A 32 11.05 -11.25 -35.46
CA GLY A 32 10.97 -10.91 -36.87
C GLY A 32 11.87 -11.82 -37.76
N GLU A 33 11.62 -11.82 -39.07
CA GLU A 33 12.38 -12.61 -40.03
C GLU A 33 13.88 -12.20 -40.10
N ASP A 34 14.18 -10.97 -39.67
CA ASP A 34 15.53 -10.42 -39.63
C ASP A 34 16.36 -10.90 -38.41
N ASN A 35 15.75 -11.64 -37.48
CA ASN A 35 16.34 -12.09 -36.22
C ASN A 35 16.92 -10.97 -35.32
N THR A 36 16.63 -9.71 -35.64
CA THR A 36 17.06 -8.52 -34.89
C THR A 36 15.91 -7.73 -34.31
N THR A 37 14.68 -8.07 -34.74
CA THR A 37 13.44 -7.41 -34.29
C THR A 37 12.62 -8.38 -33.47
N LEU A 38 12.21 -7.93 -32.25
CA LEU A 38 11.30 -8.65 -31.36
C LEU A 38 9.96 -7.92 -31.31
N TYR A 39 8.87 -8.65 -31.54
CA TYR A 39 7.51 -8.13 -31.43
C TYR A 39 6.84 -8.73 -30.21
N LEU A 40 6.18 -7.87 -29.41
CA LEU A 40 5.41 -8.24 -28.23
C LEU A 40 3.98 -7.72 -28.36
N GLY A 41 3.01 -8.61 -28.35
CA GLY A 41 1.62 -8.26 -28.09
C GLY A 41 1.40 -8.18 -26.59
N VAL A 42 0.98 -7.03 -26.10
CA VAL A 42 0.75 -6.77 -24.67
C VAL A 42 -0.64 -6.19 -24.44
N SER A 43 -1.23 -6.52 -23.29
CA SER A 43 -2.39 -5.80 -22.75
C SER A 43 -1.89 -4.76 -21.75
N THR A 44 -2.45 -3.58 -21.81
CA THR A 44 -2.18 -2.46 -20.91
C THR A 44 -3.53 -1.84 -20.50
N GLU A 45 -3.55 -0.94 -19.55
CA GLU A 45 -4.75 -0.18 -19.17
C GLU A 45 -5.38 0.57 -20.36
N GLU A 46 -4.56 1.03 -21.31
CA GLU A 46 -5.01 1.69 -22.55
C GLU A 46 -5.47 0.70 -23.64
N GLY A 47 -5.45 -0.61 -23.36
CA GLY A 47 -5.84 -1.68 -24.30
C GLY A 47 -4.67 -2.47 -24.85
N VAL A 48 -4.93 -3.23 -25.93
CA VAL A 48 -3.91 -4.10 -26.54
C VAL A 48 -2.97 -3.32 -27.43
N LYS A 49 -1.66 -3.48 -27.19
CA LYS A 49 -0.58 -2.82 -27.94
C LYS A 49 0.33 -3.85 -28.59
N LEU A 50 0.94 -3.46 -29.73
CA LEU A 50 2.04 -4.19 -30.36
C LEU A 50 3.33 -3.38 -30.16
N LEU A 51 4.23 -3.90 -29.34
CA LEU A 51 5.55 -3.31 -29.12
C LEU A 51 6.56 -3.92 -30.10
N ARG A 52 7.45 -3.08 -30.61
CA ARG A 52 8.54 -3.48 -31.51
C ARG A 52 9.87 -3.08 -30.89
N TYR A 53 10.69 -4.07 -30.57
CA TYR A 53 12.07 -3.87 -30.09
C TYR A 53 13.03 -4.21 -31.23
N VAL A 54 13.97 -3.33 -31.51
CA VAL A 54 15.01 -3.52 -32.51
C VAL A 54 16.36 -3.56 -31.81
N TYR A 55 17.14 -4.58 -32.09
CA TYR A 55 18.51 -4.65 -31.58
C TYR A 55 19.35 -3.47 -32.12
N SER A 56 20.10 -2.84 -31.22
CA SER A 56 21.01 -1.73 -31.54
C SER A 56 22.34 -1.95 -30.84
N GLU A 57 23.42 -1.94 -31.58
CA GLU A 57 24.79 -2.01 -31.03
C GLU A 57 25.20 -0.71 -30.33
N ASP A 58 24.56 0.41 -30.68
CA ASP A 58 24.86 1.74 -30.15
C ASP A 58 24.10 2.04 -28.83
N THR A 59 23.11 1.22 -28.46
CA THR A 59 22.37 1.41 -27.24
C THR A 59 23.08 0.71 -26.08
N PRO A 60 23.49 1.43 -25.01
CA PRO A 60 24.11 0.81 -23.86
C PRO A 60 23.19 -0.28 -23.27
N SER A 61 23.75 -1.46 -23.03
CA SER A 61 23.02 -2.57 -22.43
C SER A 61 22.74 -2.35 -20.94
N VAL A 62 23.42 -1.36 -20.33
CA VAL A 62 23.27 -0.97 -18.93
C VAL A 62 23.18 0.55 -18.88
N PRO A 63 22.17 1.12 -18.23
CA PRO A 63 22.06 2.56 -17.96
C PRO A 63 23.30 3.09 -17.22
N SER A 64 23.59 4.37 -17.38
CA SER A 64 24.78 5.00 -16.79
C SER A 64 24.65 5.30 -15.31
N LYS A 65 23.42 5.33 -14.81
CA LYS A 65 23.06 5.62 -13.42
C LYS A 65 22.29 4.46 -12.82
N GLU A 66 22.69 4.03 -11.63
CA GLU A 66 22.00 2.99 -10.86
C GLU A 66 21.50 3.54 -9.53
N ILE A 67 20.22 3.31 -9.22
CA ILE A 67 19.62 3.56 -7.92
C ILE A 67 19.23 2.20 -7.32
N LYS A 68 19.71 1.89 -6.14
CA LYS A 68 19.40 0.67 -5.41
C LYS A 68 18.30 0.93 -4.40
N VAL A 69 17.17 0.25 -4.56
CA VAL A 69 16.03 0.31 -3.65
C VAL A 69 15.90 -1.01 -2.91
N TYR A 70 15.67 -0.95 -1.61
CA TYR A 70 15.45 -2.13 -0.78
C TYR A 70 14.09 -2.06 -0.11
N THR A 71 13.37 -3.17 -0.16
CA THR A 71 12.09 -3.36 0.53
C THR A 71 12.09 -4.69 1.29
N LEU A 72 11.34 -4.76 2.39
CA LEU A 72 11.14 -6.03 3.08
C LEU A 72 10.17 -6.94 2.32
N GLN A 73 9.11 -6.40 1.77
CA GLN A 73 8.07 -7.13 1.07
C GLN A 73 7.87 -6.61 -0.35
N GLU A 74 7.23 -7.39 -1.18
CA GLU A 74 6.84 -6.96 -2.51
C GLU A 74 5.91 -5.74 -2.46
N ASN A 75 6.14 -4.78 -3.36
CA ASN A 75 5.34 -3.57 -3.47
C ASN A 75 5.09 -3.26 -4.96
N LEU A 76 3.88 -3.56 -5.41
CA LEU A 76 3.48 -3.40 -6.82
C LEU A 76 3.39 -1.94 -7.25
N GLU A 77 2.94 -1.04 -6.35
CA GLU A 77 2.93 0.42 -6.60
C GLU A 77 4.34 0.94 -6.89
N LEU A 78 5.31 0.50 -6.09
CA LEU A 78 6.71 0.87 -6.30
C LEU A 78 7.28 0.30 -7.60
N GLN A 79 6.97 -0.95 -7.93
CA GLN A 79 7.41 -1.57 -9.20
C GLN A 79 6.86 -0.82 -10.39
N GLN A 80 5.58 -0.40 -10.34
CA GLN A 80 4.96 0.41 -11.38
C GLN A 80 5.63 1.78 -11.50
N ALA A 81 5.85 2.47 -10.38
CA ALA A 81 6.54 3.76 -10.37
C ALA A 81 7.97 3.66 -10.91
N ILE A 82 8.71 2.59 -10.58
CA ILE A 82 10.03 2.31 -11.14
C ILE A 82 9.97 2.14 -12.66
N SER A 83 9.02 1.36 -13.16
CA SER A 83 8.85 1.15 -14.61
C SER A 83 8.55 2.46 -15.34
N MET A 84 7.66 3.27 -14.80
CA MET A 84 7.32 4.59 -15.35
C MET A 84 8.52 5.54 -15.34
N PHE A 85 9.26 5.60 -14.23
CA PHE A 85 10.46 6.44 -14.11
C PHE A 85 11.53 6.06 -15.13
N GLN A 86 11.86 4.79 -15.26
CA GLN A 86 12.87 4.29 -16.20
C GLN A 86 12.47 4.54 -17.66
N LYS A 87 11.19 4.46 -17.99
CA LYS A 87 10.67 4.77 -19.33
C LYS A 87 10.91 6.23 -19.72
N GLU A 88 10.82 7.15 -18.77
CA GLU A 88 11.07 8.58 -19.01
C GLU A 88 12.53 8.96 -18.87
N ASN A 89 13.28 8.20 -18.09
CA ASN A 89 14.67 8.45 -17.76
C ASN A 89 15.54 7.25 -18.15
N PRO A 90 15.79 7.03 -19.46
CA PRO A 90 16.46 5.83 -19.96
C PRO A 90 17.92 5.70 -19.50
N ASP A 91 18.50 6.76 -18.96
CA ASP A 91 19.85 6.75 -18.37
C ASP A 91 19.89 6.13 -16.97
N TYR A 92 18.72 5.88 -16.35
CA TYR A 92 18.59 5.31 -15.03
C TYR A 92 18.22 3.82 -15.06
N TYR A 93 18.83 3.08 -14.18
CA TYR A 93 18.41 1.75 -13.76
C TYR A 93 18.06 1.78 -12.28
N VAL A 94 16.82 1.44 -11.94
CA VAL A 94 16.38 1.31 -10.54
C VAL A 94 16.30 -0.17 -10.20
N SER A 95 17.26 -0.65 -9.42
CA SER A 95 17.30 -2.05 -8.99
C SER A 95 16.53 -2.19 -7.67
N LEU A 96 15.48 -3.01 -7.68
CA LEU A 96 14.66 -3.30 -6.51
C LEU A 96 15.05 -4.65 -5.91
N GLU A 97 15.50 -4.63 -4.66
CA GLU A 97 15.75 -5.82 -3.86
C GLU A 97 14.61 -6.03 -2.85
N THR A 98 13.96 -7.20 -2.91
CA THR A 98 12.93 -7.63 -1.97
C THR A 98 13.51 -8.71 -1.07
N ALA A 99 13.54 -8.46 0.25
CA ALA A 99 14.21 -9.34 1.21
C ALA A 99 13.39 -10.59 1.59
N LEU A 100 12.08 -10.43 1.72
CA LEU A 100 11.15 -11.48 2.13
C LEU A 100 10.29 -11.87 0.92
N SER A 101 10.71 -12.88 0.16
CA SER A 101 9.90 -13.47 -0.90
C SER A 101 9.25 -14.76 -0.41
N GLU A 102 8.15 -15.18 -1.02
CA GLU A 102 7.40 -16.39 -0.66
C GLU A 102 8.27 -17.66 -0.63
N ASP A 103 9.26 -17.73 -1.51
CA ASP A 103 10.20 -18.87 -1.60
C ASP A 103 11.43 -18.71 -0.68
N SER A 104 11.54 -17.61 0.06
CA SER A 104 12.69 -17.29 0.88
C SER A 104 12.57 -17.90 2.29
N SER A 105 13.64 -18.53 2.78
CA SER A 105 13.77 -18.94 4.17
C SER A 105 14.32 -17.83 5.08
N VAL A 106 14.49 -16.62 4.55
CA VAL A 106 15.03 -15.46 5.29
C VAL A 106 13.97 -14.95 6.25
N THR A 107 14.34 -14.82 7.53
CA THR A 107 13.46 -14.20 8.53
C THR A 107 13.58 -12.66 8.50
N LEU A 108 12.55 -11.95 8.98
CA LEU A 108 12.60 -10.49 9.15
C LEU A 108 13.84 -10.06 9.94
N THR A 109 14.18 -10.77 11.02
CA THR A 109 15.35 -10.49 11.85
C THR A 109 16.65 -10.62 11.06
N ASP A 110 16.78 -11.65 10.23
CA ASP A 110 17.98 -11.87 9.41
C ASP A 110 18.10 -10.82 8.30
N ALA A 111 16.98 -10.48 7.66
CA ALA A 111 16.92 -9.41 6.64
C ALA A 111 17.38 -8.07 7.21
N LEU A 112 16.81 -7.63 8.34
CA LEU A 112 17.18 -6.38 9.01
C LEU A 112 18.63 -6.39 9.49
N LYS A 113 19.14 -7.52 9.99
CA LYS A 113 20.54 -7.65 10.41
C LYS A 113 21.51 -7.51 9.24
N THR A 114 21.19 -8.12 8.10
CA THR A 114 21.97 -8.04 6.87
C THR A 114 21.98 -6.59 6.36
N LEU A 115 20.80 -5.98 6.19
CA LEU A 115 20.65 -4.61 5.78
C LEU A 115 21.44 -3.63 6.65
N ASN A 116 21.29 -3.73 7.96
CA ASN A 116 22.03 -2.88 8.92
C ASN A 116 23.55 -3.04 8.79
N THR A 117 24.03 -4.25 8.54
CA THR A 117 25.45 -4.52 8.34
C THR A 117 25.96 -3.85 7.06
N GLU A 118 25.22 -3.92 5.97
CA GLU A 118 25.54 -3.29 4.69
C GLU A 118 25.53 -1.76 4.78
N ILE A 119 24.49 -1.18 5.41
CA ILE A 119 24.42 0.27 5.66
C ILE A 119 25.65 0.73 6.49
N MET A 120 25.98 0.02 7.56
CA MET A 120 27.14 0.36 8.38
C MET A 120 28.47 0.27 7.63
N ALA A 121 28.58 -0.68 6.70
CA ALA A 121 29.75 -0.85 5.84
C ALA A 121 29.80 0.16 4.67
N GLY A 122 28.79 1.03 4.49
CA GLY A 122 28.68 1.95 3.36
C GLY A 122 28.43 1.25 2.01
N LYS A 123 27.80 0.08 2.05
CA LYS A 123 27.42 -0.76 0.89
C LYS A 123 25.92 -0.98 0.79
N GLY A 124 25.14 -0.36 1.68
CA GLY A 124 23.68 -0.47 1.68
C GLY A 124 23.04 0.16 0.44
N PRO A 125 21.74 -0.05 0.28
CA PRO A 125 20.96 0.55 -0.81
C PRO A 125 20.91 2.06 -0.71
N ASP A 126 20.51 2.72 -1.78
CA ASP A 126 20.37 4.18 -1.85
C ASP A 126 19.06 4.63 -1.23
N LEU A 127 17.97 3.89 -1.53
CA LEU A 127 16.62 4.10 -1.02
C LEU A 127 16.14 2.91 -0.19
N LEU A 128 15.37 3.21 0.83
CA LEU A 128 14.73 2.24 1.71
C LEU A 128 13.21 2.44 1.67
N VAL A 129 12.47 1.34 1.48
CA VAL A 129 11.05 1.28 1.82
C VAL A 129 10.97 0.84 3.27
N LEU A 130 10.57 1.74 4.14
CA LEU A 130 10.73 1.64 5.60
C LEU A 130 9.58 0.87 6.27
N ASP A 131 8.57 0.43 5.51
CA ASP A 131 7.45 -0.35 6.02
C ASP A 131 7.96 -1.62 6.74
N GLY A 132 7.56 -1.77 7.99
CA GLY A 132 8.02 -2.87 8.86
C GLY A 132 9.45 -2.73 9.42
N MET A 133 10.12 -1.60 9.15
CA MET A 133 11.46 -1.32 9.68
C MET A 133 11.42 -0.46 10.95
N PRO A 134 12.48 -0.46 11.76
CA PRO A 134 12.54 0.34 12.99
C PRO A 134 12.88 1.82 12.70
N ILE A 135 11.96 2.57 12.09
CA ILE A 135 12.14 3.93 11.57
C ILE A 135 12.75 4.87 12.63
N ALA A 136 12.15 4.94 13.82
CA ALA A 136 12.64 5.80 14.90
C ALA A 136 14.12 5.54 15.24
N THR A 137 14.54 4.26 15.24
CA THR A 137 15.95 3.91 15.45
C THR A 137 16.83 4.37 14.28
N TYR A 138 16.32 4.34 13.06
CA TYR A 138 17.06 4.79 11.88
C TYR A 138 17.23 6.30 11.87
N GLU A 139 16.21 7.06 12.26
CA GLU A 139 16.31 8.51 12.48
C GLU A 139 17.34 8.86 13.57
N GLU A 140 17.19 8.28 14.77
CA GLU A 140 18.08 8.53 15.91
C GLU A 140 19.56 8.25 15.61
N ARG A 141 19.82 7.25 14.76
CA ARG A 141 21.19 6.88 14.35
C ARG A 141 21.70 7.65 13.15
N GLY A 142 20.92 8.55 12.58
CA GLY A 142 21.28 9.32 11.39
C GLY A 142 21.51 8.43 10.15
N ILE A 143 20.75 7.34 10.05
CA ILE A 143 20.78 6.44 8.88
C ILE A 143 20.05 7.08 7.71
N LEU A 144 19.02 7.87 7.96
CA LEU A 144 18.24 8.56 6.96
C LEU A 144 18.78 9.95 6.68
N ALA A 145 18.81 10.33 5.42
CA ALA A 145 19.15 11.68 4.98
C ALA A 145 17.91 12.58 5.02
N ASP A 146 18.12 13.88 5.17
CA ASP A 146 17.07 14.88 5.05
C ASP A 146 16.60 14.99 3.58
N ILE A 147 15.29 14.84 3.36
CA ILE A 147 14.61 14.94 2.07
C ILE A 147 13.60 16.10 2.05
N SER A 148 13.69 17.04 2.95
CA SER A 148 12.79 18.21 3.01
C SER A 148 12.78 19.01 1.72
N ASP A 149 13.93 19.10 1.03
CA ASP A 149 14.06 19.75 -0.27
C ASP A 149 13.25 19.05 -1.36
N VAL A 150 13.17 17.71 -1.34
CA VAL A 150 12.33 16.93 -2.28
C VAL A 150 10.85 17.25 -2.06
N ILE A 151 10.40 17.18 -0.80
CA ILE A 151 9.00 17.43 -0.46
C ILE A 151 8.62 18.86 -0.79
N GLN A 152 9.47 19.84 -0.45
CA GLN A 152 9.24 21.24 -0.77
C GLN A 152 9.15 21.49 -2.28
N GLU A 153 10.06 20.91 -3.09
CA GLU A 153 10.05 21.11 -4.55
C GLU A 153 8.79 20.54 -5.21
N VAL A 154 8.31 19.37 -4.75
CA VAL A 154 7.05 18.78 -5.26
C VAL A 154 5.85 19.60 -4.79
N ASP A 155 5.85 20.02 -3.52
CA ASP A 155 4.77 20.84 -2.95
C ASP A 155 4.61 22.20 -3.67
N GLU A 156 5.71 22.91 -3.91
CA GLU A 156 5.70 24.17 -4.64
C GLU A 156 5.18 24.04 -6.08
N LYS A 157 5.36 22.88 -6.69
CA LYS A 157 5.01 22.63 -8.09
C LYS A 157 3.61 22.07 -8.27
N GLU A 158 3.20 21.14 -7.43
CA GLU A 158 2.01 20.31 -7.63
C GLU A 158 1.14 20.18 -6.36
N GLY A 159 1.66 20.52 -5.18
CA GLY A 159 0.98 20.37 -3.90
C GLY A 159 1.16 18.97 -3.27
N ILE A 160 1.47 18.97 -2.00
CA ILE A 160 1.48 17.79 -1.13
C ILE A 160 0.51 18.04 0.02
N LEU A 161 -0.27 17.04 0.39
CA LEU A 161 -1.26 17.15 1.47
C LEU A 161 -0.64 17.71 2.77
N ASP A 162 -1.08 18.88 3.17
CA ASP A 162 -0.62 19.66 4.34
C ASP A 162 -0.55 18.89 5.64
N ASN A 163 -1.53 18.00 5.89
CA ASN A 163 -1.60 17.18 7.10
C ASN A 163 -0.51 16.10 7.13
N LEU A 164 -0.14 15.56 5.98
CA LEU A 164 0.97 14.61 5.86
C LEU A 164 2.30 15.32 6.08
N GLN A 165 2.53 16.47 5.43
CA GLN A 165 3.75 17.25 5.65
C GLN A 165 3.97 17.55 7.14
N LYS A 166 2.91 18.01 7.85
CA LYS A 166 2.96 18.28 9.29
C LYS A 166 3.23 17.05 10.15
N ALA A 167 2.79 15.86 9.72
CA ALA A 167 3.00 14.62 10.46
C ALA A 167 4.46 14.14 10.38
N TYR A 168 5.16 14.46 9.30
CA TYR A 168 6.53 14.04 9.04
C TYR A 168 7.59 15.13 9.24
N ASP A 169 7.17 16.35 9.54
CA ASP A 169 8.09 17.44 9.90
C ASP A 169 8.73 17.20 11.28
N ARG A 170 10.04 17.24 11.32
CA ARG A 170 10.88 17.14 12.50
C ARG A 170 11.71 18.42 12.65
N ASP A 171 11.08 19.47 13.13
CA ASP A 171 11.73 20.79 13.31
C ASP A 171 12.31 21.36 11.98
N GLY A 172 11.61 21.16 10.88
CA GLY A 172 11.98 21.66 9.55
C GLY A 172 12.79 20.66 8.70
N ALA A 173 13.04 19.45 9.20
CA ALA A 173 13.65 18.36 8.46
C ALA A 173 12.63 17.24 8.22
N VAL A 174 12.74 16.53 7.10
CA VAL A 174 11.95 15.35 6.75
C VAL A 174 12.91 14.21 6.43
N TYR A 175 12.87 13.13 7.20
CA TYR A 175 13.77 12.00 7.01
C TYR A 175 13.15 10.81 6.30
N GLU A 176 11.82 10.72 6.36
CA GLU A 176 11.00 9.76 5.66
C GLU A 176 9.68 10.39 5.25
N PHE A 177 9.08 9.89 4.16
CA PHE A 177 7.77 10.34 3.72
C PHE A 177 7.00 9.20 3.04
N PRO A 178 5.67 9.05 3.26
CA PRO A 178 4.90 8.00 2.65
C PRO A 178 4.70 8.26 1.16
N GLY A 179 4.78 7.21 0.34
CA GLY A 179 4.37 7.27 -1.05
C GLY A 179 2.86 7.17 -1.22
N ARG A 180 2.20 6.50 -0.26
CA ARG A 180 0.76 6.31 -0.21
C ARG A 180 0.28 6.31 1.24
N PHE A 181 -1.03 6.47 1.43
CA PHE A 181 -1.66 6.33 2.74
C PHE A 181 -3.08 5.79 2.60
N SER A 182 -3.65 5.34 3.70
CA SER A 182 -5.06 4.97 3.78
C SER A 182 -5.73 5.60 5.00
N ILE A 183 -7.06 5.71 4.93
CA ILE A 183 -7.88 6.34 5.96
C ILE A 183 -8.73 5.27 6.62
N PRO A 184 -8.58 5.02 7.94
CA PRO A 184 -9.42 4.09 8.65
C PRO A 184 -10.86 4.61 8.73
N LEU A 185 -11.81 3.79 8.29
CA LEU A 185 -13.23 4.08 8.28
C LEU A 185 -14.02 3.02 9.04
N VAL A 186 -15.21 3.41 9.46
CA VAL A 186 -16.27 2.52 9.93
C VAL A 186 -17.51 2.74 9.08
N PHE A 187 -18.21 1.65 8.74
CA PHE A 187 -19.48 1.64 8.02
C PHE A 187 -20.54 0.95 8.89
N GLY A 188 -21.74 1.53 8.95
CA GLY A 188 -22.80 0.99 9.79
C GLY A 188 -24.06 1.86 9.77
N PRO A 189 -25.06 1.57 10.65
CA PRO A 189 -26.30 2.35 10.74
C PRO A 189 -26.02 3.84 11.03
N LYS A 190 -26.65 4.74 10.25
CA LYS A 190 -26.47 6.21 10.37
C LYS A 190 -26.77 6.75 11.74
N ASP A 191 -27.75 6.20 12.42
CA ASP A 191 -28.14 6.61 13.78
C ASP A 191 -27.13 6.18 14.86
N GLN A 192 -26.27 5.19 14.55
CA GLN A 192 -25.21 4.70 15.43
C GLN A 192 -23.81 5.16 15.02
N ILE A 193 -23.64 5.71 13.82
CA ILE A 193 -22.32 5.96 13.22
C ILE A 193 -21.40 6.81 14.10
N GLN A 194 -21.94 7.77 14.84
CA GLN A 194 -21.17 8.60 15.78
C GLN A 194 -20.61 7.79 16.97
N GLN A 195 -21.36 6.80 17.44
CA GLN A 195 -20.90 5.89 18.50
C GLN A 195 -19.86 4.93 17.97
N LEU A 196 -20.04 4.43 16.76
CA LEU A 196 -19.18 3.45 16.12
C LEU A 196 -17.77 3.97 15.79
N GLN A 197 -17.54 5.27 15.78
CA GLN A 197 -16.22 5.87 15.47
C GLN A 197 -15.14 5.56 16.51
N THR A 198 -15.52 5.19 17.74
CA THR A 198 -14.55 4.93 18.81
C THR A 198 -14.57 3.48 19.23
N LEU A 199 -13.43 2.98 19.68
CA LEU A 199 -13.29 1.60 20.14
C LEU A 199 -14.29 1.26 21.26
N SER A 200 -14.40 2.13 22.27
CA SER A 200 -15.34 1.93 23.38
C SER A 200 -16.81 2.03 22.96
N GLY A 201 -17.10 2.93 22.00
CA GLY A 201 -18.45 3.08 21.45
C GLY A 201 -18.87 1.88 20.61
N MET A 202 -17.97 1.34 19.80
CA MET A 202 -18.20 0.12 19.02
C MET A 202 -18.42 -1.09 19.93
N ALA A 203 -17.58 -1.28 20.95
CA ALA A 203 -17.74 -2.35 21.93
C ALA A 203 -19.06 -2.25 22.70
N GLN A 204 -19.53 -1.04 23.03
CA GLN A 204 -20.82 -0.85 23.67
C GLN A 204 -21.97 -1.16 22.70
N ALA A 205 -21.90 -0.69 21.46
CA ALA A 205 -22.91 -1.00 20.44
C ALA A 205 -23.01 -2.50 20.16
N ALA A 206 -21.89 -3.22 20.16
CA ALA A 206 -21.86 -4.68 20.05
C ALA A 206 -22.61 -5.37 21.19
N LYS A 207 -22.40 -4.94 22.44
CA LYS A 207 -23.12 -5.47 23.61
C LYS A 207 -24.62 -5.18 23.54
N ASP A 208 -24.99 -3.99 23.09
CA ASP A 208 -26.39 -3.60 22.95
C ASP A 208 -27.07 -4.45 21.86
N SER A 209 -26.39 -4.73 20.77
CA SER A 209 -26.85 -5.62 19.69
C SER A 209 -27.02 -7.06 20.17
N ALA A 210 -26.10 -7.60 20.95
CA ALA A 210 -26.17 -8.95 21.49
C ALA A 210 -27.38 -9.13 22.43
N ALA A 211 -27.88 -8.06 23.06
CA ALA A 211 -29.08 -8.06 23.87
C ALA A 211 -30.38 -8.03 23.04
N ASP A 212 -30.28 -7.69 21.74
CA ASP A 212 -31.42 -7.70 20.81
C ASP A 212 -31.62 -9.10 20.25
N SER A 213 -32.80 -9.66 20.42
CA SER A 213 -33.15 -11.02 19.96
C SER A 213 -33.41 -11.12 18.45
N SER A 214 -32.95 -10.14 17.63
CA SER A 214 -33.17 -10.13 16.18
C SER A 214 -32.40 -11.23 15.46
N GLY A 215 -31.34 -11.79 16.08
CA GLY A 215 -30.47 -12.80 15.47
C GLY A 215 -29.55 -12.26 14.36
N LYS A 216 -29.54 -10.96 14.15
CA LYS A 216 -28.66 -10.30 13.19
C LYS A 216 -27.27 -10.10 13.81
N ARG A 217 -26.22 -10.47 13.10
CA ARG A 217 -24.84 -10.21 13.50
C ARG A 217 -24.58 -8.70 13.60
N PHE A 218 -23.77 -8.33 14.60
CA PHE A 218 -23.30 -6.96 14.78
C PHE A 218 -22.20 -6.65 13.78
N TYR A 219 -21.09 -7.41 13.80
CA TYR A 219 -19.96 -7.21 12.93
C TYR A 219 -19.98 -8.21 11.76
N VAL A 220 -19.40 -7.85 10.63
CA VAL A 220 -19.22 -8.76 9.49
C VAL A 220 -18.37 -9.97 9.89
N ASP A 221 -18.42 -11.02 9.08
CA ASP A 221 -17.67 -12.24 9.39
C ASP A 221 -16.17 -11.97 9.50
N THR A 222 -15.58 -12.44 10.59
CA THR A 222 -14.20 -12.14 10.96
C THR A 222 -13.65 -13.13 11.97
N THR A 223 -12.33 -13.18 12.11
CA THR A 223 -11.66 -13.84 13.24
C THR A 223 -11.20 -12.81 14.27
N PRO A 224 -10.88 -13.21 15.52
CA PRO A 224 -10.33 -12.27 16.51
C PRO A 224 -9.06 -11.57 16.07
N SER A 225 -8.18 -12.26 15.32
CA SER A 225 -6.95 -11.70 14.78
C SER A 225 -7.23 -10.66 13.69
N MET A 226 -8.10 -10.98 12.73
CA MET A 226 -8.51 -10.06 11.66
C MET A 226 -9.18 -8.80 12.22
N LEU A 227 -10.12 -8.97 13.14
CA LEU A 227 -10.77 -7.85 13.80
C LEU A 227 -9.75 -6.95 14.53
N ALA A 228 -8.80 -7.57 15.25
CA ALA A 228 -7.74 -6.84 15.93
C ALA A 228 -6.86 -6.09 14.93
N GLU A 229 -6.42 -6.72 13.85
CA GLU A 229 -5.59 -6.09 12.80
C GLU A 229 -6.32 -4.93 12.14
N THR A 230 -7.58 -5.11 11.73
CA THR A 230 -8.40 -4.06 11.09
C THR A 230 -8.59 -2.84 11.99
N LEU A 231 -8.84 -3.04 13.28
CA LEU A 231 -9.10 -1.95 14.22
C LEU A 231 -7.83 -1.36 14.85
N MET A 232 -6.66 -1.97 14.63
CA MET A 232 -5.40 -1.55 15.23
C MET A 232 -4.84 -0.28 14.62
N ASP A 233 -4.99 -0.06 13.31
CA ASP A 233 -4.29 0.98 12.56
C ASP A 233 -4.44 2.38 13.15
N SER A 234 -5.65 2.76 13.57
CA SER A 234 -5.89 4.05 14.23
C SER A 234 -5.84 4.00 15.75
N THR A 235 -5.66 2.81 16.34
CA THR A 235 -5.62 2.65 17.80
C THR A 235 -4.21 2.53 18.35
N TYR A 236 -3.28 1.87 17.64
CA TYR A 236 -1.92 1.65 18.13
C TYR A 236 -1.16 2.94 18.52
N PRO A 237 -1.38 4.12 17.87
CA PRO A 237 -0.72 5.35 18.30
C PRO A 237 -1.11 5.81 19.70
N ALA A 238 -2.23 5.31 20.26
CA ALA A 238 -2.62 5.56 21.65
C ALA A 238 -1.81 4.72 22.66
N TRP A 239 -1.17 3.65 22.21
CA TRP A 239 -0.40 2.75 23.07
C TRP A 239 1.03 3.23 23.30
N ILE A 240 1.52 4.16 22.48
CA ILE A 240 2.88 4.69 22.58
C ILE A 240 2.84 6.02 23.31
N GLN A 241 3.51 6.08 24.46
CA GLN A 241 3.65 7.29 25.25
C GLN A 241 4.70 8.23 24.62
N LYS A 242 4.74 9.48 25.08
CA LYS A 242 5.67 10.48 24.54
C LYS A 242 7.15 10.13 24.73
N ASP A 243 7.45 9.30 25.72
CA ASP A 243 8.82 8.81 26.01
C ASP A 243 9.14 7.49 25.28
N GLY A 244 8.26 7.05 24.37
CA GLY A 244 8.41 5.81 23.60
C GLY A 244 8.02 4.54 24.38
N THR A 245 7.58 4.65 25.63
CA THR A 245 7.12 3.48 26.39
C THR A 245 5.70 3.08 26.03
N LEU A 246 5.36 1.81 26.29
CA LEU A 246 4.05 1.25 26.02
C LEU A 246 3.04 1.66 27.09
N ASP A 247 1.87 2.17 26.69
CA ASP A 247 0.72 2.32 27.57
C ASP A 247 -0.03 0.97 27.68
N GLU A 248 0.35 0.19 28.69
CA GLU A 248 -0.26 -1.11 28.93
C GLU A 248 -1.78 -1.02 29.20
N LYS A 249 -2.26 0.08 29.75
CA LYS A 249 -3.69 0.26 30.02
C LYS A 249 -4.46 0.41 28.70
N ALA A 250 -4.01 1.30 27.81
CA ALA A 250 -4.63 1.49 26.52
C ALA A 250 -4.63 0.20 25.67
N LEU A 251 -3.51 -0.55 25.73
CA LEU A 251 -3.40 -1.84 25.04
C LEU A 251 -4.36 -2.90 25.62
N ARG A 252 -4.53 -2.96 26.93
CA ARG A 252 -5.50 -3.88 27.56
C ARG A 252 -6.94 -3.52 27.21
N GLU A 253 -7.27 -2.23 27.19
CA GLU A 253 -8.57 -1.72 26.78
C GLU A 253 -8.88 -2.11 25.34
N PHE A 254 -7.87 -2.07 24.45
CA PHE A 254 -8.02 -2.52 23.07
C PHE A 254 -8.41 -4.00 23.00
N PHE A 255 -7.61 -4.89 23.56
CA PHE A 255 -7.91 -6.33 23.49
C PHE A 255 -9.19 -6.71 24.20
N GLN A 256 -9.56 -5.99 25.27
CA GLN A 256 -10.85 -6.19 25.92
C GLN A 256 -12.01 -5.80 25.00
N ALA A 257 -11.90 -4.70 24.28
CA ALA A 257 -12.91 -4.25 23.33
C ALA A 257 -13.02 -5.21 22.11
N ILE A 258 -11.88 -5.67 21.56
CA ILE A 258 -11.88 -6.70 20.51
C ILE A 258 -12.65 -7.94 20.95
N LYS A 259 -12.37 -8.42 22.18
CA LYS A 259 -13.09 -9.56 22.74
C LYS A 259 -14.60 -9.28 22.87
N GLU A 260 -14.98 -8.10 23.34
CA GLU A 260 -16.38 -7.70 23.53
C GLU A 260 -17.14 -7.59 22.20
N ILE A 261 -16.50 -7.06 21.17
CA ILE A 261 -17.07 -6.95 19.81
C ILE A 261 -17.23 -8.36 19.22
N TYR A 262 -16.19 -9.19 19.32
CA TYR A 262 -16.23 -10.54 18.79
C TYR A 262 -17.27 -11.42 19.49
N ASP A 263 -17.27 -11.44 20.83
CA ASP A 263 -18.18 -12.27 21.63
C ASP A 263 -19.66 -11.83 21.53
N ALA A 264 -19.95 -10.66 20.94
CA ALA A 264 -21.32 -10.19 20.73
C ALA A 264 -22.08 -11.03 19.71
N ASP A 265 -21.36 -11.69 18.80
CA ASP A 265 -21.91 -12.50 17.73
C ASP A 265 -21.75 -14.00 18.00
N ASP A 266 -22.68 -14.80 17.47
CA ASP A 266 -22.58 -16.26 17.52
C ASP A 266 -21.77 -16.77 16.32
N HIS A 267 -20.55 -17.19 16.59
CA HIS A 267 -19.59 -17.65 15.58
C HIS A 267 -19.60 -19.16 15.36
N ASN A 268 -20.71 -19.82 15.29
CA ASN A 268 -20.97 -21.27 15.10
C ASN A 268 -19.99 -22.06 14.19
N GLY A 269 -18.70 -21.85 14.32
CA GLY A 269 -17.63 -22.56 13.61
C GLY A 269 -17.20 -21.94 12.26
N GLU A 270 -17.86 -20.88 11.81
CA GLU A 270 -17.58 -20.23 10.49
C GLU A 270 -16.27 -19.44 10.46
N ALA A 271 -15.76 -18.99 11.62
CA ALA A 271 -14.48 -18.30 11.73
C ALA A 271 -13.28 -19.16 11.21
N ALA A 272 -13.39 -20.49 11.32
CA ALA A 272 -12.37 -21.40 10.82
C ALA A 272 -12.37 -21.49 9.27
N GLU A 273 -13.54 -21.35 8.64
CA GLU A 273 -13.65 -21.32 7.17
C GLU A 273 -13.12 -20.00 6.61
N ALA A 274 -13.34 -18.87 7.32
CA ALA A 274 -12.79 -17.58 6.94
C ALA A 274 -11.25 -17.58 6.97
N GLU A 275 -10.63 -18.13 8.03
CA GLU A 275 -9.18 -18.31 8.10
C GLU A 275 -8.64 -19.20 6.97
N GLU A 276 -9.31 -20.32 6.67
CA GLU A 276 -8.88 -21.26 5.63
C GLU A 276 -9.00 -20.65 4.23
N ASN A 277 -10.04 -19.89 3.95
CA ASN A 277 -10.21 -19.16 2.68
C ASN A 277 -9.21 -18.00 2.50
N MET A 278 -8.74 -17.41 3.58
CA MET A 278 -7.74 -16.34 3.54
C MET A 278 -6.31 -16.84 3.29
N VAL A 279 -5.99 -18.04 3.76
CA VAL A 279 -4.67 -18.68 3.55
C VAL A 279 -4.44 -19.05 2.08
N TYR A 280 -5.50 -19.29 1.32
CA TYR A 280 -5.42 -19.65 -0.10
C TYR A 280 -5.49 -18.45 -1.07
N GLY A 281 -5.80 -17.25 -0.59
CA GLY A 281 -5.74 -16.01 -1.37
C GLY A 281 -4.36 -15.36 -1.28
N THR A 282 -3.77 -15.04 -2.41
CA THR A 282 -2.49 -14.31 -2.57
C THR A 282 -2.53 -12.87 -2.02
N TYR A 283 -3.45 -12.56 -1.15
CA TYR A 283 -3.62 -11.21 -0.61
C TYR A 283 -2.88 -11.08 0.73
N SER A 284 -2.07 -10.02 0.85
CA SER A 284 -1.48 -9.67 2.14
C SER A 284 -2.59 -9.29 3.14
N HIS A 285 -2.35 -9.50 4.44
CA HIS A 285 -3.30 -9.09 5.50
C HIS A 285 -3.76 -7.62 5.36
N GLN A 286 -2.90 -6.74 4.84
CA GLN A 286 -3.24 -5.35 4.53
C GLN A 286 -4.37 -5.20 3.50
N GLN A 287 -4.43 -6.06 2.49
CA GLN A 287 -5.46 -5.99 1.44
C GLN A 287 -6.84 -6.42 1.91
N MET A 288 -6.91 -7.21 2.98
CA MET A 288 -8.17 -7.72 3.51
C MET A 288 -8.82 -6.77 4.54
N SER A 289 -8.11 -5.73 4.95
CA SER A 289 -8.65 -4.67 5.79
C SER A 289 -9.23 -3.49 5.00
N PHE A 290 -9.39 -3.63 3.68
CA PHE A 290 -10.00 -2.57 2.86
C PHE A 290 -11.51 -2.47 3.10
N ILE A 291 -11.97 -1.24 3.26
CA ILE A 291 -13.37 -0.96 3.59
C ILE A 291 -14.35 -1.41 2.50
N ASP A 292 -13.94 -1.43 1.24
CA ASP A 292 -14.76 -1.87 0.12
C ASP A 292 -15.13 -3.36 0.22
N GLY A 293 -14.17 -4.23 0.55
CA GLY A 293 -14.44 -5.65 0.78
C GLY A 293 -15.39 -5.90 1.94
N THR A 294 -15.19 -5.21 3.06
CA THR A 294 -16.02 -5.40 4.27
C THR A 294 -17.42 -4.80 4.13
N THR A 295 -17.61 -3.71 3.38
CA THR A 295 -18.93 -3.16 3.11
C THR A 295 -19.81 -4.08 2.26
N LEU A 296 -19.22 -4.81 1.32
CA LEU A 296 -19.96 -5.82 0.54
C LEU A 296 -20.54 -6.92 1.44
N GLN A 297 -19.86 -7.33 2.48
CA GLN A 297 -20.37 -8.31 3.45
C GLN A 297 -21.59 -7.75 4.22
N VAL A 298 -21.60 -6.46 4.56
CA VAL A 298 -22.79 -5.83 5.19
C VAL A 298 -24.00 -5.88 4.26
N TYR A 299 -23.79 -5.63 2.95
CA TYR A 299 -24.88 -5.77 1.94
C TYR A 299 -25.32 -7.22 1.72
N GLY A 300 -24.40 -8.16 1.83
CA GLY A 300 -24.69 -9.60 1.81
C GLY A 300 -25.53 -10.07 3.02
N GLY A 301 -25.72 -9.20 4.01
CA GLY A 301 -26.45 -9.51 5.22
C GLY A 301 -25.64 -10.27 6.27
N GLU A 302 -24.31 -10.28 6.12
CA GLU A 302 -23.38 -11.00 7.00
C GLU A 302 -23.11 -10.26 8.33
N GLY A 303 -23.51 -8.97 8.41
CA GLY A 303 -23.39 -8.16 9.62
C GLY A 303 -24.07 -6.80 9.46
N SER A 304 -24.01 -5.97 10.49
CA SER A 304 -24.57 -4.61 10.50
C SER A 304 -23.49 -3.53 10.49
N VAL A 305 -22.27 -3.86 10.89
CA VAL A 305 -21.13 -2.96 11.03
C VAL A 305 -19.91 -3.58 10.36
N ALA A 306 -19.14 -2.75 9.67
CA ALA A 306 -17.84 -3.09 9.13
C ALA A 306 -16.83 -1.98 9.43
N ALA A 307 -15.55 -2.30 9.45
CA ALA A 307 -14.46 -1.33 9.49
C ALA A 307 -13.39 -1.74 8.50
N GLY A 308 -12.57 -0.80 8.08
CA GLY A 308 -11.46 -1.05 7.16
C GLY A 308 -10.84 0.25 6.68
N ASN A 309 -9.82 0.11 5.86
CA ASN A 309 -9.07 1.24 5.31
C ASN A 309 -9.59 1.64 3.93
N LEU A 310 -9.88 2.92 3.75
CA LEU A 310 -10.08 3.50 2.42
C LEU A 310 -8.72 3.73 1.78
N SER A 311 -8.43 3.01 0.70
CA SER A 311 -7.12 3.00 0.03
C SER A 311 -7.18 3.35 -1.46
N SER A 312 -8.39 3.56 -2.03
CA SER A 312 -8.54 3.80 -3.46
C SER A 312 -9.78 4.62 -3.80
N ALA A 313 -9.77 5.22 -5.00
CA ALA A 313 -10.94 5.90 -5.56
C ALA A 313 -12.12 4.93 -5.77
N SER A 314 -11.84 3.69 -6.20
CA SER A 314 -12.88 2.66 -6.34
C SER A 314 -13.53 2.31 -5.01
N GLY A 315 -12.75 2.19 -3.93
CA GLY A 315 -13.28 1.99 -2.58
C GLY A 315 -14.20 3.13 -2.14
N TYR A 316 -13.85 4.37 -2.45
CA TYR A 316 -14.71 5.52 -2.16
C TYR A 316 -16.00 5.50 -2.99
N SER A 317 -15.91 5.21 -4.30
CA SER A 317 -17.08 5.07 -5.17
C SER A 317 -18.02 3.98 -4.67
N GLN A 318 -17.48 2.86 -4.21
CA GLN A 318 -18.27 1.77 -3.64
C GLN A 318 -18.97 2.15 -2.34
N LEU A 319 -18.28 2.82 -1.42
CA LEU A 319 -18.86 3.34 -0.17
C LEU A 319 -20.04 4.28 -0.45
N THR A 320 -19.86 5.25 -1.37
CA THR A 320 -20.89 6.22 -1.71
C THR A 320 -22.06 5.60 -2.45
N SER A 321 -21.80 4.64 -3.34
CA SER A 321 -22.86 3.86 -4.00
C SER A 321 -23.66 3.03 -3.01
N SER A 322 -22.96 2.47 -2.03
CA SER A 322 -23.54 1.69 -0.95
C SER A 322 -24.46 2.53 -0.06
N GLU A 323 -24.09 3.77 0.25
CA GLU A 323 -24.94 4.69 1.01
C GLU A 323 -26.21 5.09 0.25
N GLN A 324 -26.19 5.06 -1.08
CA GLN A 324 -27.29 5.45 -1.97
C GLN A 324 -28.23 4.29 -2.35
N ALA A 325 -27.86 3.04 -2.06
CA ALA A 325 -28.71 1.88 -2.37
C ALA A 325 -30.05 1.94 -1.61
N GLU A 326 -31.16 1.43 -2.22
CA GLU A 326 -32.47 1.45 -1.59
C GLU A 326 -32.47 0.75 -0.22
N ASP A 327 -31.70 -0.34 -0.08
CA ASP A 327 -31.51 -1.05 1.18
C ASP A 327 -30.48 -0.34 2.11
N GLY A 328 -29.75 0.65 1.59
CA GLY A 328 -28.72 1.43 2.28
C GLY A 328 -29.16 2.78 2.85
N GLU A 329 -30.45 3.16 2.72
CA GLU A 329 -30.96 4.47 3.16
C GLU A 329 -30.63 4.80 4.62
N ASN A 330 -30.46 3.80 5.48
CA ASN A 330 -30.10 3.94 6.88
C ASN A 330 -28.61 3.68 7.20
N MET A 331 -27.79 3.42 6.19
CA MET A 331 -26.36 3.13 6.36
C MET A 331 -25.51 4.35 6.03
N GLY A 332 -24.35 4.46 6.67
CA GLY A 332 -23.40 5.52 6.43
C GLY A 332 -22.00 5.13 6.86
N PHE A 333 -21.03 5.98 6.58
CA PHE A 333 -19.63 5.78 6.98
C PHE A 333 -19.08 7.01 7.69
N ALA A 334 -18.04 6.80 8.49
CA ALA A 334 -17.32 7.85 9.20
C ALA A 334 -15.86 7.44 9.44
N LEU A 335 -15.03 8.41 9.83
CA LEU A 335 -13.67 8.13 10.26
C LEU A 335 -13.68 7.19 11.46
N TRP A 336 -12.85 6.16 11.41
CA TRP A 336 -12.55 5.33 12.56
C TRP A 336 -11.49 6.03 13.43
N ASN A 337 -11.89 6.49 14.59
CA ASN A 337 -11.00 7.20 15.53
C ASN A 337 -10.35 6.25 16.56
N GLY A 338 -10.87 5.03 16.70
CA GLY A 338 -10.32 4.05 17.63
C GLY A 338 -10.17 4.58 19.05
N GLN A 339 -8.93 4.58 19.55
CA GLN A 339 -8.54 5.21 20.81
C GLN A 339 -7.86 6.57 20.61
N LYS A 340 -7.56 6.97 19.37
CA LYS A 340 -6.92 8.25 19.04
C LYS A 340 -7.40 8.77 17.67
N ALA A 341 -8.08 9.89 17.69
CA ALA A 341 -8.56 10.53 16.47
C ALA A 341 -7.44 11.11 15.62
N GLY A 342 -7.72 11.25 14.31
CA GLY A 342 -6.83 11.90 13.35
C GLY A 342 -5.64 11.04 12.94
N CYS A 343 -5.75 9.72 13.04
CA CYS A 343 -4.75 8.79 12.53
C CYS A 343 -5.03 8.42 11.05
N PHE A 344 -3.97 8.07 10.36
CA PHE A 344 -3.97 7.48 9.03
C PHE A 344 -2.91 6.37 8.99
N SER A 345 -3.02 5.45 8.03
CA SER A 345 -2.07 4.36 7.86
C SER A 345 -1.16 4.69 6.67
N PRO A 346 0.11 5.05 6.91
CA PRO A 346 1.06 5.30 5.83
C PRO A 346 1.49 3.98 5.20
N SER A 347 1.83 4.02 3.91
CA SER A 347 2.42 2.90 3.19
C SER A 347 3.47 3.38 2.18
N MET A 348 4.34 2.48 1.78
CA MET A 348 5.48 2.80 0.91
C MET A 348 6.28 3.99 1.47
N ILE A 349 6.62 3.91 2.77
CA ILE A 349 7.37 4.96 3.47
C ILE A 349 8.80 4.97 2.94
N MET A 350 9.18 6.05 2.26
CA MET A 350 10.46 6.17 1.59
C MET A 350 11.46 6.96 2.44
N GLY A 351 12.70 6.50 2.46
CA GLY A 351 13.82 7.23 3.04
C GLY A 351 15.11 7.02 2.25
N ILE A 352 15.99 8.03 2.21
CA ILE A 352 17.29 7.93 1.56
C ILE A 352 18.33 7.53 2.60
N ASN A 353 19.19 6.56 2.27
CA ASN A 353 20.34 6.19 3.08
C ASN A 353 21.36 7.34 3.12
N SER A 354 21.61 7.90 4.29
CA SER A 354 22.54 9.03 4.49
C SER A 354 23.97 8.75 4.04
N LYS A 355 24.35 7.48 3.90
CA LYS A 355 25.67 7.05 3.41
C LYS A 355 25.70 6.73 1.92
N SER A 356 24.56 6.82 1.24
CA SER A 356 24.53 6.65 -0.22
C SER A 356 25.40 7.70 -0.91
N LYS A 357 26.06 7.28 -1.99
CA LYS A 357 26.80 8.18 -2.90
C LYS A 357 25.94 8.71 -4.02
N ASN A 358 24.72 8.14 -4.18
CA ASN A 358 23.78 8.43 -5.25
C ASN A 358 22.55 9.20 -4.71
N GLN A 359 22.72 10.00 -3.62
CA GLN A 359 21.58 10.67 -2.97
C GLN A 359 20.82 11.59 -3.92
N GLU A 360 21.52 12.33 -4.80
CA GLU A 360 20.87 13.23 -5.76
C GLU A 360 20.05 12.44 -6.80
N ASP A 361 20.58 11.32 -7.31
CA ASP A 361 19.82 10.45 -8.21
C ASP A 361 18.61 9.81 -7.49
N ALA A 362 18.76 9.43 -6.23
CA ALA A 362 17.67 8.94 -5.38
C ALA A 362 16.59 10.01 -5.15
N LYS A 363 16.97 11.27 -4.96
CA LYS A 363 16.03 12.40 -4.85
C LYS A 363 15.24 12.61 -6.14
N GLU A 364 15.87 12.49 -7.31
CA GLU A 364 15.17 12.59 -8.61
C GLU A 364 14.09 11.50 -8.74
N PHE A 365 14.38 10.27 -8.29
CA PHE A 365 13.36 9.22 -8.24
C PHE A 365 12.23 9.54 -7.26
N LEU A 366 12.54 10.07 -6.07
CA LEU A 366 11.50 10.46 -5.10
C LEU A 366 10.62 11.61 -5.61
N LYS A 367 11.20 12.62 -6.28
CA LYS A 367 10.42 13.69 -6.92
C LYS A 367 9.44 13.14 -7.96
N PHE A 368 9.89 12.17 -8.76
CA PHE A 368 9.00 11.47 -9.68
C PHE A 368 7.91 10.69 -8.95
N LEU A 369 8.28 9.92 -7.92
CA LEU A 369 7.35 9.10 -7.13
C LEU A 369 6.21 9.94 -6.52
N TYR A 370 6.51 11.15 -6.06
CA TYR A 370 5.54 12.07 -5.46
C TYR A 370 4.85 12.98 -6.49
N SER A 371 5.23 12.95 -7.77
CA SER A 371 4.60 13.77 -8.81
C SER A 371 3.16 13.33 -9.09
N GLN A 372 2.32 14.24 -9.56
CA GLN A 372 0.96 13.94 -10.01
C GLN A 372 0.92 12.72 -10.94
N LYS A 373 1.83 12.68 -11.92
CA LYS A 373 1.90 11.60 -12.91
C LYS A 373 2.06 10.21 -12.31
N ALA A 374 2.96 10.04 -11.34
CA ALA A 374 3.16 8.75 -10.69
C ALA A 374 2.04 8.45 -9.69
N GLN A 375 1.47 9.49 -9.09
CA GLN A 375 0.44 9.37 -8.07
C GLN A 375 -0.97 9.13 -8.63
N GLU A 376 -1.26 9.55 -9.87
CA GLU A 376 -2.53 9.27 -10.57
C GLU A 376 -2.69 7.78 -10.89
N VAL A 377 -1.59 7.08 -11.12
CA VAL A 377 -1.61 5.65 -11.42
C VAL A 377 -1.58 4.87 -10.11
N SER A 378 -2.64 4.12 -9.83
CA SER A 378 -2.79 3.38 -8.57
C SER A 378 -3.16 1.93 -8.84
N MET A 379 -2.48 1.02 -8.12
CA MET A 379 -2.83 -0.40 -8.05
C MET A 379 -3.88 -0.67 -6.95
N GLY A 380 -4.42 0.37 -6.31
CA GLY A 380 -5.43 0.25 -5.26
C GLY A 380 -4.89 0.08 -3.84
N TYR A 381 -3.59 0.24 -3.62
CA TYR A 381 -2.94 -0.01 -2.31
C TYR A 381 -2.65 1.25 -1.51
N GLY A 382 -3.32 2.35 -1.79
CA GLY A 382 -3.21 3.59 -1.03
C GLY A 382 -3.65 4.81 -1.79
N LEU A 383 -4.11 5.81 -1.05
CA LEU A 383 -4.48 7.12 -1.57
C LEU A 383 -3.24 7.94 -1.91
N PRO A 384 -3.28 8.81 -2.94
CA PRO A 384 -2.20 9.71 -3.31
C PRO A 384 -1.82 10.68 -2.21
N VAL A 385 -0.53 10.99 -2.09
CA VAL A 385 -0.05 12.07 -1.21
C VAL A 385 0.00 13.42 -1.93
N ASN A 386 -0.02 13.41 -3.27
CA ASN A 386 -0.04 14.60 -4.14
C ASN A 386 -1.47 15.16 -4.23
N GLU A 387 -1.62 16.44 -3.90
CA GLU A 387 -2.93 17.10 -3.78
C GLU A 387 -3.63 17.26 -5.12
N THR A 388 -2.90 17.53 -6.20
CA THR A 388 -3.47 17.75 -7.53
C THR A 388 -4.15 16.52 -8.13
N VAL A 389 -3.80 15.32 -7.66
CA VAL A 389 -4.45 14.07 -8.12
C VAL A 389 -5.94 14.07 -7.78
N TYR A 390 -6.33 14.67 -6.65
CA TYR A 390 -7.73 14.72 -6.22
C TYR A 390 -8.61 15.62 -7.08
N ASP A 391 -8.00 16.56 -7.84
CA ASP A 391 -8.69 17.41 -8.81
C ASP A 391 -8.79 16.74 -10.20
N SER A 392 -8.13 15.59 -10.41
CA SER A 392 -8.15 14.86 -11.67
C SER A 392 -9.44 14.04 -11.82
N GLU A 393 -10.22 14.31 -12.88
CA GLU A 393 -11.39 13.48 -13.21
C GLU A 393 -10.96 12.03 -13.54
N ASP A 394 -9.80 11.86 -14.16
CA ASP A 394 -9.30 10.53 -14.56
C ASP A 394 -9.03 9.64 -13.35
N TYR A 395 -8.50 10.19 -12.25
CA TYR A 395 -8.27 9.42 -11.03
C TYR A 395 -9.55 8.83 -10.44
N TRP A 396 -10.66 9.57 -10.48
CA TRP A 396 -11.93 9.12 -9.93
C TRP A 396 -12.72 8.20 -10.87
N THR A 397 -12.47 8.25 -12.19
CA THR A 397 -13.21 7.51 -13.21
C THR A 397 -12.53 6.23 -13.66
N THR A 398 -11.21 6.10 -13.54
CA THR A 398 -10.47 4.87 -13.91
C THR A 398 -10.87 3.65 -13.08
N GLY A 399 -11.53 3.85 -11.94
CA GLY A 399 -12.16 2.76 -11.15
C GLY A 399 -13.40 2.12 -11.80
N GLU A 400 -14.03 2.75 -12.80
CA GLU A 400 -15.27 2.23 -13.42
C GLU A 400 -15.03 1.18 -14.51
N GLY A 401 -13.78 0.95 -14.95
CA GLY A 401 -13.49 0.16 -16.17
C GLY A 401 -12.83 -1.20 -15.99
N THR A 402 -12.28 -1.51 -14.83
CA THR A 402 -11.53 -2.77 -14.62
C THR A 402 -12.16 -3.69 -13.57
N ALA A 403 -13.44 -3.98 -13.71
CA ALA A 403 -13.96 -5.24 -13.20
C ALA A 403 -13.39 -6.34 -14.09
N VAL A 404 -12.15 -6.77 -13.84
CA VAL A 404 -11.64 -8.03 -14.37
C VAL A 404 -12.43 -9.11 -13.65
N GLY A 405 -13.49 -9.60 -14.31
CA GLY A 405 -14.18 -10.79 -13.85
C GLY A 405 -13.18 -11.95 -13.79
N TYR A 406 -13.00 -12.49 -12.63
CA TYR A 406 -12.42 -13.81 -12.39
C TYR A 406 -13.47 -14.87 -12.62
#